data_494914efbb7467c282576d21815db389
#
_entry.id   494914efbb7467c282576d21815db389
#
_cell.length_a   1.000
_cell.length_b   1.000
_cell.length_c   1.000
_cell.angle_alpha   90.00
_cell.angle_beta   90.00
_cell.angle_gamma   90.00
#
_symmetry.space_group_name_H-M   'P 1'
#
loop_
_entity.id
_entity.type
_entity.pdbx_description
1 polymer ?
#
loop_
_entity_poly.entity_id
_entity_poly.type
_entity_poly.pdbx_seq_one_letter_code
_entity_poly.pdbx_strand_id
1 'polypeptide(L)'
;GSEMCIRDRNAYRATHEEYPAPGCYAAIDDKSKGAMGYDVVYTAPKNEAFYRNAGKSCFTREYGDCVDDWNSHNSYSRVAREWGEEPQIRQAQHYARKDYGGSLTVDQFCKSPRGHIGGALWHSFDHQRGYHPDPFWGGLMDMFRQPKYSYYMMMSQRDPHLHLEQADSGPMVYIANAMTPFSPEDIVVYTNCDSVRVIVNEKDTLVQVPLLEEKGIRHPPVVFKGAYSFVDVR
;
A
#
# COMPACT_ATOMS: atom_id res chain seq x y z
N GLY A 1 6.12 38.67 -8.44
CA GLY A 1 6.02 37.33 -7.89
C GLY A 1 5.51 37.37 -6.45
N SER A 2 4.63 36.44 -6.07
CA SER A 2 4.16 36.43 -4.68
C SER A 2 5.30 36.05 -3.73
N GLU A 3 5.25 36.53 -2.48
CA GLU A 3 6.24 36.19 -1.43
C GLU A 3 6.44 34.69 -1.27
N MET A 4 5.38 33.89 -1.45
CA MET A 4 5.46 32.44 -1.45
C MET A 4 6.36 31.87 -2.56
N CYS A 5 6.30 32.41 -3.77
CA CYS A 5 7.21 31.99 -4.85
C CYS A 5 8.67 32.31 -4.56
N ILE A 6 8.93 33.44 -3.87
CA ILE A 6 10.27 33.87 -3.49
C ILE A 6 10.79 32.93 -2.40
N ARG A 7 9.97 32.67 -1.39
CA ARG A 7 10.28 31.73 -0.30
C ARG A 7 10.59 30.32 -0.83
N ASP A 8 9.74 29.79 -1.70
CA ASP A 8 9.89 28.45 -2.25
C ASP A 8 11.20 28.33 -3.05
N ARG A 9 11.54 29.34 -3.88
CA ARG A 9 12.80 29.36 -4.63
C ARG A 9 14.02 29.50 -3.73
N ASN A 10 13.92 30.28 -2.66
CA ASN A 10 15.03 30.42 -1.70
C ASN A 10 15.24 29.10 -0.92
N ALA A 11 14.16 28.42 -0.53
CA ALA A 11 14.25 27.10 0.12
C ALA A 11 14.89 26.07 -0.82
N TYR A 12 14.48 26.01 -2.09
CA TYR A 12 15.10 25.12 -3.08
C TYR A 12 16.60 25.38 -3.23
N ARG A 13 16.98 26.67 -3.40
CA ARG A 13 18.38 27.06 -3.54
C ARG A 13 19.19 26.70 -2.31
N ALA A 14 18.72 27.03 -1.12
CA ALA A 14 19.40 26.70 0.13
C ALA A 14 19.59 25.19 0.30
N THR A 15 18.60 24.37 -0.06
CA THR A 15 18.72 22.91 -0.02
C THR A 15 19.86 22.40 -0.90
N HIS A 16 19.97 22.90 -2.13
CA HIS A 16 21.03 22.49 -3.05
C HIS A 16 22.41 23.08 -2.70
N GLU A 17 22.46 24.25 -2.08
CA GLU A 17 23.70 24.86 -1.59
C GLU A 17 24.26 24.11 -0.37
N GLU A 18 23.39 23.72 0.58
CA GLU A 18 23.78 22.99 1.78
C GLU A 18 24.09 21.52 1.51
N TYR A 19 23.41 20.91 0.51
CA TYR A 19 23.62 19.53 0.12
C TYR A 19 23.80 19.37 -1.39
N PRO A 20 24.99 19.73 -1.90
CA PRO A 20 25.24 19.76 -3.35
C PRO A 20 25.55 18.37 -3.95
N ALA A 21 25.18 17.27 -3.28
CA ALA A 21 25.46 15.92 -3.75
C ALA A 21 24.72 15.58 -5.04
N PRO A 22 25.33 14.86 -6.00
CA PRO A 22 24.62 14.33 -7.15
C PRO A 22 23.43 13.46 -6.72
N GLY A 23 22.26 13.69 -7.29
CA GLY A 23 21.04 12.98 -6.92
C GLY A 23 20.33 13.53 -5.68
N CYS A 24 20.76 14.68 -5.16
CA CYS A 24 19.96 15.42 -4.20
C CYS A 24 18.76 16.05 -4.90
N TYR A 25 17.55 15.68 -4.46
CA TYR A 25 16.33 16.18 -5.04
C TYR A 25 15.47 16.84 -3.98
N ALA A 26 15.09 18.08 -4.21
CA ALA A 26 14.11 18.78 -3.41
C ALA A 26 12.70 18.55 -3.96
N ALA A 27 11.77 18.31 -3.08
CA ALA A 27 10.37 18.03 -3.42
C ALA A 27 9.41 19.04 -2.80
N ILE A 28 8.30 19.31 -3.46
CA ILE A 28 7.29 20.27 -3.03
C ILE A 28 5.88 19.82 -3.41
N ASP A 29 4.88 20.30 -2.67
CA ASP A 29 3.46 20.05 -2.94
C ASP A 29 3.01 20.77 -4.23
N ASP A 30 2.16 20.12 -5.03
CA ASP A 30 1.65 20.63 -6.30
C ASP A 30 0.82 21.92 -6.17
N LYS A 31 0.30 22.21 -4.98
CA LYS A 31 -0.41 23.45 -4.69
C LYS A 31 0.51 24.65 -4.48
N SER A 32 1.81 24.42 -4.34
CA SER A 32 2.78 25.48 -4.15
C SER A 32 3.04 26.22 -5.45
N LYS A 33 3.08 27.56 -5.39
CA LYS A 33 3.31 28.41 -6.58
C LYS A 33 4.69 28.21 -7.18
N GLY A 34 5.66 27.72 -6.40
CA GLY A 34 7.02 27.42 -6.82
C GLY A 34 7.23 25.99 -7.38
N ALA A 35 6.18 25.17 -7.48
CA ALA A 35 6.31 23.75 -7.80
C ALA A 35 7.12 23.44 -9.07
N MET A 36 6.99 24.25 -10.10
CA MET A 36 7.75 24.07 -11.34
C MET A 36 9.26 24.28 -11.20
N GLY A 37 9.72 24.91 -10.13
CA GLY A 37 11.14 25.10 -9.82
C GLY A 37 11.80 23.94 -9.09
N TYR A 38 11.03 22.99 -8.59
CA TYR A 38 11.53 21.85 -7.80
C TYR A 38 11.82 20.63 -8.66
N ASP A 39 12.58 19.68 -8.13
CA ASP A 39 12.99 18.46 -8.84
C ASP A 39 11.84 17.47 -8.91
N VAL A 40 11.14 17.29 -7.79
CA VAL A 40 10.02 16.37 -7.65
C VAL A 40 8.77 17.12 -7.17
N VAL A 41 7.64 16.80 -7.75
CA VAL A 41 6.35 17.38 -7.35
C VAL A 41 5.49 16.34 -6.66
N TYR A 42 5.06 16.65 -5.44
CA TYR A 42 4.08 15.83 -4.72
C TYR A 42 2.70 16.05 -5.30
N THR A 43 2.19 15.06 -5.99
CA THR A 43 0.87 15.11 -6.61
C THR A 43 0.27 13.72 -6.79
N ALA A 44 -1.05 13.66 -6.89
CA ALA A 44 -1.74 12.42 -7.22
C ALA A 44 -1.65 12.10 -8.72
N PRO A 45 -1.67 10.82 -9.14
CA PRO A 45 -1.58 10.43 -10.55
C PRO A 45 -2.58 11.15 -11.48
N LYS A 46 -3.77 11.48 -10.99
CA LYS A 46 -4.79 12.22 -11.75
C LYS A 46 -4.41 13.66 -12.11
N ASN A 47 -3.50 14.27 -11.33
CA ASN A 47 -3.10 15.68 -11.48
C ASN A 47 -1.73 15.83 -12.13
N GLU A 48 -1.01 14.76 -12.34
CA GLU A 48 0.41 14.80 -12.72
C GLU A 48 0.67 15.16 -14.17
N ALA A 49 -0.33 15.07 -15.06
CA ALA A 49 -0.15 15.29 -16.49
C ALA A 49 0.54 16.63 -16.80
N PHE A 50 0.17 17.69 -16.10
CA PHE A 50 0.77 19.01 -16.25
C PHE A 50 2.28 18.99 -15.95
N TYR A 51 2.66 18.44 -14.82
CA TYR A 51 4.06 18.39 -14.37
C TYR A 51 4.89 17.42 -15.21
N ARG A 52 4.33 16.26 -15.55
CA ARG A 52 4.97 15.27 -16.41
C ARG A 52 5.26 15.82 -17.80
N ASN A 53 4.31 16.52 -18.40
CA ASN A 53 4.49 17.15 -19.71
C ASN A 53 5.59 18.24 -19.68
N ALA A 54 5.85 18.81 -18.52
CA ALA A 54 6.97 19.72 -18.28
C ALA A 54 8.27 19.00 -17.87
N GLY A 55 8.32 17.67 -17.97
CA GLY A 55 9.51 16.87 -17.65
C GLY A 55 9.78 16.69 -16.16
N LYS A 56 8.80 16.95 -15.29
CA LYS A 56 8.94 16.77 -13.83
C LYS A 56 8.62 15.35 -13.39
N SER A 57 9.39 14.83 -12.45
CA SER A 57 9.05 13.62 -11.72
C SER A 57 7.97 13.91 -10.68
N CYS A 58 7.00 13.00 -10.57
CA CYS A 58 5.89 13.12 -9.64
C CYS A 58 5.92 12.01 -8.60
N PHE A 59 5.54 12.32 -7.37
CA PHE A 59 5.48 11.39 -6.25
C PHE A 59 4.21 11.62 -5.42
N THR A 60 3.51 10.58 -5.03
CA THR A 60 2.39 10.69 -4.10
C THR A 60 2.90 10.53 -2.67
N ARG A 61 3.00 11.63 -1.93
CA ARG A 61 3.59 11.60 -0.58
C ARG A 61 2.75 10.83 0.44
N GLU A 62 1.45 10.67 0.18
CA GLU A 62 0.53 10.05 1.13
C GLU A 62 -0.64 9.42 0.38
N TYR A 63 -0.87 8.12 0.60
CA TYR A 63 -2.01 7.40 0.03
C TYR A 63 -2.51 6.29 0.98
N GLY A 64 -3.66 5.72 0.66
CA GLY A 64 -4.21 4.54 1.32
C GLY A 64 -5.23 4.85 2.42
N ASP A 65 -5.05 5.92 3.20
CA ASP A 65 -6.03 6.30 4.21
C ASP A 65 -7.29 6.86 3.53
N CYS A 66 -8.40 6.20 3.75
CA CYS A 66 -9.69 6.59 3.22
C CYS A 66 -10.71 6.61 4.35
N VAL A 67 -11.25 7.77 4.61
CA VAL A 67 -12.26 7.98 5.64
C VAL A 67 -13.36 8.87 5.11
N ASP A 68 -14.59 8.58 5.48
CA ASP A 68 -15.74 9.42 5.18
C ASP A 68 -15.74 10.68 6.06
N ASP A 69 -15.29 10.50 7.28
CA ASP A 69 -15.13 11.51 8.29
C ASP A 69 -13.79 11.29 8.98
N TRP A 70 -13.10 12.39 9.30
CA TRP A 70 -11.79 12.35 9.95
C TRP A 70 -11.78 11.55 11.26
N ASN A 71 -12.91 11.51 11.94
CA ASN A 71 -13.12 10.77 13.18
C ASN A 71 -13.72 9.38 12.97
N SER A 72 -14.00 8.97 11.75
CA SER A 72 -14.63 7.69 11.45
C SER A 72 -13.73 6.50 11.77
N HIS A 73 -14.30 5.52 12.48
CA HIS A 73 -13.70 4.20 12.70
C HIS A 73 -14.11 3.19 11.63
N ASN A 74 -15.04 3.55 10.75
CA ASN A 74 -15.71 2.63 9.83
C ASN A 74 -15.05 2.57 8.45
N SER A 75 -13.86 3.10 8.31
CA SER A 75 -13.12 3.03 7.07
C SER A 75 -12.48 1.66 6.87
N TYR A 76 -12.54 1.13 5.68
CA TYR A 76 -11.84 -0.12 5.31
C TYR A 76 -10.33 -0.04 5.50
N SER A 77 -9.75 1.16 5.42
CA SER A 77 -8.33 1.37 5.68
C SER A 77 -7.96 1.34 7.16
N ARG A 78 -8.92 1.53 8.07
CA ARG A 78 -8.67 1.63 9.51
C ARG A 78 -9.19 0.40 10.24
N VAL A 79 -8.31 -0.55 10.44
CA VAL A 79 -8.60 -1.85 11.03
C VAL A 79 -7.59 -2.17 12.11
N ALA A 80 -8.05 -2.32 13.35
CA ALA A 80 -7.23 -2.87 14.41
C ALA A 80 -7.02 -4.38 14.20
N ARG A 81 -5.82 -4.88 14.49
CA ARG A 81 -5.46 -6.28 14.28
C ARG A 81 -6.34 -7.24 15.10
N GLU A 82 -6.69 -6.85 16.31
CA GLU A 82 -7.54 -7.59 17.25
C GLU A 82 -9.01 -7.71 16.81
N TRP A 83 -9.45 -6.98 15.77
CA TRP A 83 -10.82 -7.12 15.26
C TRP A 83 -11.03 -8.39 14.43
N GLY A 84 -9.96 -9.16 14.21
CA GLY A 84 -10.01 -10.47 13.57
C GLY A 84 -9.66 -10.46 12.10
N GLU A 85 -9.88 -11.60 11.46
CA GLU A 85 -9.37 -11.90 10.12
C GLU A 85 -10.13 -11.19 9.00
N GLU A 86 -11.47 -11.21 9.03
CA GLU A 86 -12.28 -10.57 7.98
C GLU A 86 -12.01 -9.07 7.82
N PRO A 87 -11.96 -8.27 8.91
CA PRO A 87 -11.56 -6.86 8.80
C PRO A 87 -10.18 -6.68 8.22
N GLN A 88 -9.20 -7.50 8.58
CA GLN A 88 -7.84 -7.44 8.04
C GLN A 88 -7.79 -7.81 6.54
N ILE A 89 -8.57 -8.82 6.10
CA ILE A 89 -8.70 -9.17 4.69
C ILE A 89 -9.30 -8.00 3.92
N ARG A 90 -10.36 -7.36 4.43
CA ARG A 90 -10.97 -6.17 3.81
C ARG A 90 -10.01 -4.99 3.72
N GLN A 91 -9.19 -4.75 4.74
CA GLN A 91 -8.15 -3.73 4.70
C GLN A 91 -7.13 -4.02 3.58
N ALA A 92 -6.68 -5.26 3.48
CA ALA A 92 -5.76 -5.67 2.42
C ALA A 92 -6.36 -5.50 1.02
N GLN A 93 -7.63 -5.88 0.84
CA GLN A 93 -8.38 -5.65 -0.42
C GLN A 93 -8.49 -4.17 -0.75
N HIS A 94 -8.80 -3.33 0.24
CA HIS A 94 -8.89 -1.89 0.06
C HIS A 94 -7.56 -1.28 -0.39
N TYR A 95 -6.44 -1.68 0.23
CA TYR A 95 -5.12 -1.20 -0.18
C TYR A 95 -4.68 -1.73 -1.55
N ALA A 96 -5.07 -2.94 -1.89
CA ALA A 96 -4.80 -3.51 -3.21
C ALA A 96 -5.59 -2.81 -4.30
N ARG A 97 -6.91 -2.61 -4.06
CA ARG A 97 -7.88 -2.06 -5.01
C ARG A 97 -8.83 -1.10 -4.32
N LYS A 98 -9.26 -0.13 -5.07
CA LYS A 98 -10.23 0.85 -4.59
C LYS A 98 -11.64 0.29 -4.54
N ASP A 99 -11.98 -0.38 -3.45
CA ASP A 99 -13.37 -0.80 -3.18
C ASP A 99 -14.19 0.30 -2.51
N TYR A 100 -13.51 1.35 -2.03
CA TYR A 100 -14.10 2.47 -1.32
C TYR A 100 -13.58 3.80 -1.87
N GLY A 101 -14.44 4.82 -1.93
CA GLY A 101 -14.12 6.09 -2.60
C GLY A 101 -12.95 6.85 -1.98
N GLY A 102 -12.23 7.62 -2.76
CA GLY A 102 -11.37 8.71 -2.35
C GLY A 102 -9.86 8.47 -2.47
N SER A 103 -9.29 7.47 -1.83
CA SER A 103 -7.84 7.32 -1.75
C SER A 103 -7.21 6.54 -2.92
N LEU A 104 -5.91 6.72 -3.11
CA LEU A 104 -5.12 5.93 -4.04
C LEU A 104 -4.81 4.55 -3.46
N THR A 105 -4.65 3.57 -4.34
CA THR A 105 -4.40 2.17 -4.01
C THR A 105 -3.28 1.60 -4.89
N VAL A 106 -2.79 0.43 -4.56
CA VAL A 106 -1.65 -0.19 -5.27
C VAL A 106 -1.93 -0.35 -6.77
N ASP A 107 -3.15 -0.78 -7.15
CA ASP A 107 -3.51 -0.95 -8.56
C ASP A 107 -3.47 0.37 -9.35
N GLN A 108 -3.77 1.48 -8.71
CA GLN A 108 -3.68 2.81 -9.34
C GLN A 108 -2.22 3.23 -9.55
N PHE A 109 -1.32 2.90 -8.61
CA PHE A 109 0.12 3.11 -8.80
C PHE A 109 0.67 2.23 -9.92
N CYS A 110 0.27 0.98 -10.00
CA CYS A 110 0.67 0.08 -11.09
C CYS A 110 0.23 0.58 -12.48
N LYS A 111 -0.86 1.35 -12.55
CA LYS A 111 -1.37 1.99 -13.77
C LYS A 111 -0.81 3.39 -14.02
N SER A 112 -0.03 3.92 -13.09
CA SER A 112 0.50 5.28 -13.21
C SER A 112 1.46 5.39 -14.40
N PRO A 113 1.42 6.50 -15.12
CA PRO A 113 2.26 6.68 -16.28
C PRO A 113 3.74 6.89 -15.90
N ARG A 114 4.60 6.69 -16.87
CA ARG A 114 6.04 6.95 -16.70
C ARG A 114 6.28 8.40 -16.24
N GLY A 115 7.12 8.57 -15.23
CA GLY A 115 7.39 9.87 -14.58
C GLY A 115 6.75 9.98 -13.19
N HIS A 116 5.78 9.12 -12.86
CA HIS A 116 5.35 8.90 -11.50
C HIS A 116 6.30 7.89 -10.83
N ILE A 117 7.09 8.37 -9.88
CA ILE A 117 8.22 7.61 -9.31
C ILE A 117 7.85 6.83 -8.05
N GLY A 118 6.61 6.91 -7.59
CA GLY A 118 6.12 6.13 -6.47
C GLY A 118 5.23 6.89 -5.50
N GLY A 119 5.00 6.28 -4.35
CA GLY A 119 4.19 6.85 -3.28
C GLY A 119 4.50 6.27 -1.91
N ALA A 120 4.12 6.99 -0.86
CA ALA A 120 4.23 6.57 0.52
C ALA A 120 2.84 6.28 1.10
N LEU A 121 2.67 5.08 1.62
CA LEU A 121 1.43 4.69 2.28
C LEU A 121 1.29 5.43 3.62
N TRP A 122 0.13 5.99 3.87
CA TRP A 122 -0.28 6.42 5.17
C TRP A 122 -1.16 5.34 5.82
N HIS A 123 -0.65 4.44 6.71
CA HIS A 123 0.62 4.58 7.41
C HIS A 123 1.28 3.20 7.59
N SER A 124 2.54 3.15 8.01
CA SER A 124 3.24 1.88 8.25
C SER A 124 2.77 1.20 9.52
N PHE A 125 2.45 1.96 10.57
CA PHE A 125 2.11 1.45 11.90
C PHE A 125 0.85 2.09 12.46
N ASP A 126 0.08 1.33 13.22
CA ASP A 126 -0.92 1.91 14.10
C ASP A 126 -0.23 2.80 15.14
N HIS A 127 -0.83 3.93 15.44
CA HIS A 127 -0.23 4.88 16.38
C HIS A 127 -1.25 5.77 17.07
N GLN A 128 -0.90 6.27 18.24
CA GLN A 128 -1.67 7.28 18.93
C GLN A 128 -1.44 8.65 18.30
N ARG A 129 -2.52 9.38 17.99
CA ARG A 129 -2.44 10.65 17.28
C ARG A 129 -2.28 11.88 18.17
N GLY A 130 -2.34 11.75 19.47
CA GLY A 130 -2.15 12.84 20.41
C GLY A 130 -3.25 13.94 20.47
N TYR A 131 -3.93 14.19 19.36
CA TYR A 131 -5.01 15.18 19.25
C TYR A 131 -6.40 14.54 19.10
N HIS A 132 -6.46 13.22 19.10
CA HIS A 132 -7.69 12.44 18.97
C HIS A 132 -7.71 11.33 20.02
N PRO A 133 -8.88 11.04 20.64
CA PRO A 133 -8.96 9.99 21.67
C PRO A 133 -8.65 8.60 21.13
N ASP A 134 -8.96 8.35 19.86
CA ASP A 134 -8.77 7.05 19.25
C ASP A 134 -7.43 6.95 18.52
N PRO A 135 -6.76 5.79 18.60
CA PRO A 135 -5.61 5.50 17.79
C PRO A 135 -5.92 5.54 16.29
N PHE A 136 -4.90 5.77 15.49
CA PHE A 136 -4.96 5.53 14.06
C PHE A 136 -4.66 4.05 13.78
N TRP A 137 -5.60 3.33 13.19
CA TRP A 137 -5.49 1.89 12.88
C TRP A 137 -5.26 1.60 11.40
N GLY A 138 -4.79 2.56 10.63
CA GLY A 138 -4.49 2.42 9.21
C GLY A 138 -3.11 1.81 8.90
N GLY A 139 -2.39 1.35 9.92
CA GLY A 139 -1.08 0.72 9.74
C GLY A 139 -1.13 -0.62 9.01
N LEU A 140 -0.03 -0.95 8.32
CA LEU A 140 0.23 -2.32 7.85
C LEU A 140 0.63 -3.24 9.00
N MET A 141 1.12 -2.66 10.09
CA MET A 141 1.44 -3.33 11.34
C MET A 141 0.70 -2.63 12.49
N ASP A 142 0.43 -3.37 13.53
CA ASP A 142 -0.13 -2.82 14.76
C ASP A 142 0.90 -1.97 15.55
N MET A 143 0.48 -1.41 16.69
CA MET A 143 1.35 -0.61 17.56
C MET A 143 2.53 -1.39 18.14
N PHE A 144 2.45 -2.71 18.19
CA PHE A 144 3.50 -3.62 18.66
C PHE A 144 4.39 -4.14 17.54
N ARG A 145 4.25 -3.61 16.32
CA ARG A 145 4.99 -4.01 15.12
C ARG A 145 4.62 -5.41 14.61
N GLN A 146 3.47 -5.92 15.00
CA GLN A 146 2.99 -7.19 14.44
C GLN A 146 2.26 -6.95 13.12
N PRO A 147 2.61 -7.68 12.06
CA PRO A 147 2.05 -7.46 10.74
C PRO A 147 0.56 -7.85 10.70
N LYS A 148 -0.20 -7.05 9.99
CA LYS A 148 -1.57 -7.35 9.56
C LYS A 148 -1.55 -8.06 8.20
N TYR A 149 -2.68 -8.56 7.74
CA TYR A 149 -2.76 -9.21 6.42
C TYR A 149 -2.41 -8.25 5.26
N SER A 150 -2.69 -6.96 5.42
CA SER A 150 -2.29 -5.93 4.46
C SER A 150 -0.77 -5.80 4.28
N TYR A 151 0.03 -6.08 5.30
CA TYR A 151 1.49 -6.13 5.19
C TYR A 151 1.94 -7.22 4.19
N TYR A 152 1.40 -8.42 4.32
CA TYR A 152 1.74 -9.54 3.44
C TYR A 152 1.21 -9.34 2.01
N MET A 153 0.04 -8.71 1.87
CA MET A 153 -0.46 -8.29 0.56
C MET A 153 0.50 -7.32 -0.12
N MET A 154 1.03 -6.33 0.60
CA MET A 154 2.01 -5.40 0.06
C MET A 154 3.34 -6.08 -0.28
N MET A 155 3.84 -6.98 0.58
CA MET A 155 5.04 -7.77 0.32
C MET A 155 4.90 -8.60 -0.96
N SER A 156 3.72 -9.19 -1.19
CA SER A 156 3.48 -10.02 -2.38
C SER A 156 3.55 -9.24 -3.70
N GLN A 157 3.56 -7.91 -3.67
CA GLN A 157 3.69 -7.09 -4.89
C GLN A 157 5.15 -6.91 -5.35
N ARG A 158 6.13 -7.42 -4.61
CA ARG A 158 7.55 -7.36 -4.96
C ARG A 158 7.87 -8.38 -6.06
N ASP A 159 8.88 -8.04 -6.85
CA ASP A 159 9.45 -8.97 -7.81
C ASP A 159 10.07 -10.18 -7.05
N PRO A 160 9.70 -11.43 -7.35
CA PRO A 160 10.26 -12.61 -6.70
C PRO A 160 11.75 -12.81 -6.95
N HIS A 161 12.30 -12.19 -7.98
CA HIS A 161 13.74 -12.25 -8.29
C HIS A 161 14.55 -11.13 -7.62
N LEU A 162 13.90 -10.20 -6.95
CA LEU A 162 14.58 -9.14 -6.20
C LEU A 162 15.15 -9.71 -4.90
N HIS A 163 16.43 -9.55 -4.69
CA HIS A 163 17.11 -9.89 -3.45
C HIS A 163 17.69 -8.63 -2.81
N LEU A 164 17.29 -8.37 -1.58
CA LEU A 164 17.73 -7.23 -0.77
C LEU A 164 18.41 -7.76 0.50
N GLU A 165 19.59 -7.23 0.82
CA GLU A 165 20.31 -7.63 2.04
C GLU A 165 19.64 -7.16 3.33
N GLN A 166 18.93 -6.02 3.27
CA GLN A 166 18.35 -5.36 4.45
C GLN A 166 16.85 -5.62 4.66
N ALA A 167 16.22 -6.42 3.80
CA ALA A 167 14.79 -6.68 3.89
C ALA A 167 14.43 -8.06 3.35
N ASP A 168 13.37 -8.63 3.92
CA ASP A 168 12.75 -9.85 3.39
C ASP A 168 12.40 -9.65 1.93
N SER A 169 12.92 -10.52 1.07
CA SER A 169 12.78 -10.44 -0.38
C SER A 169 12.84 -11.83 -1.00
N GLY A 170 12.60 -11.92 -2.31
CA GLY A 170 12.51 -13.19 -3.02
C GLY A 170 11.08 -13.75 -3.06
N PRO A 171 10.94 -15.05 -3.43
CA PRO A 171 9.63 -15.71 -3.47
C PRO A 171 8.97 -15.77 -2.10
N MET A 172 7.67 -15.51 -2.06
CA MET A 172 6.89 -15.57 -0.82
C MET A 172 5.51 -16.17 -1.03
N VAL A 173 4.99 -16.78 0.03
CA VAL A 173 3.61 -17.21 0.16
C VAL A 173 3.14 -16.98 1.60
N TYR A 174 1.93 -16.46 1.74
CA TYR A 174 1.31 -16.24 3.04
C TYR A 174 -0.17 -16.59 2.99
N ILE A 175 -0.62 -17.43 3.91
CA ILE A 175 -2.02 -17.82 4.05
C ILE A 175 -2.68 -16.86 5.04
N ALA A 176 -3.63 -16.06 4.57
CA ALA A 176 -4.39 -15.14 5.40
C ALA A 176 -5.62 -15.85 6.00
N ASN A 177 -5.35 -16.86 6.83
CA ASN A 177 -6.34 -17.63 7.58
C ASN A 177 -5.65 -18.24 8.82
N ALA A 178 -6.19 -18.00 9.99
CA ALA A 178 -5.62 -18.47 11.26
C ALA A 178 -6.04 -19.92 11.61
N MET A 179 -6.87 -20.54 10.78
CA MET A 179 -7.36 -21.92 10.97
C MET A 179 -8.06 -22.13 12.31
N THR A 180 -8.87 -21.16 12.74
CA THR A 180 -9.66 -21.20 13.96
C THR A 180 -11.13 -21.51 13.68
N PRO A 181 -11.95 -21.86 14.69
CA PRO A 181 -13.40 -22.05 14.50
C PRO A 181 -14.13 -20.83 13.92
N PHE A 182 -13.52 -19.64 14.00
CA PHE A 182 -14.09 -18.38 13.56
C PHE A 182 -13.45 -17.86 12.25
N SER A 183 -12.50 -18.62 11.70
CA SER A 183 -11.84 -18.24 10.45
C SER A 183 -12.80 -18.36 9.26
N PRO A 184 -12.65 -17.49 8.24
CA PRO A 184 -13.43 -17.59 7.02
C PRO A 184 -13.22 -18.94 6.31
N GLU A 185 -14.28 -19.44 5.66
CA GLU A 185 -14.21 -20.67 4.85
C GLU A 185 -13.35 -20.49 3.59
N ASP A 186 -13.26 -19.27 3.08
CA ASP A 186 -12.39 -18.92 1.96
C ASP A 186 -10.96 -18.75 2.43
N ILE A 187 -10.02 -19.46 1.83
CA ILE A 187 -8.60 -19.28 2.09
C ILE A 187 -8.05 -18.23 1.12
N VAL A 188 -7.61 -17.10 1.64
CA VAL A 188 -6.92 -16.05 0.89
C VAL A 188 -5.41 -16.23 1.01
N VAL A 189 -4.71 -16.27 -0.12
CA VAL A 189 -3.26 -16.43 -0.17
C VAL A 189 -2.62 -15.24 -0.88
N TYR A 190 -1.66 -14.60 -0.23
CA TYR A 190 -0.81 -13.58 -0.82
C TYR A 190 0.51 -14.21 -1.26
N THR A 191 0.85 -14.04 -2.52
CA THR A 191 2.06 -14.62 -3.12
C THR A 191 2.54 -13.79 -4.30
N ASN A 192 3.84 -13.83 -4.56
CA ASN A 192 4.46 -13.36 -5.79
C ASN A 192 4.96 -14.51 -6.69
N CYS A 193 4.50 -15.73 -6.43
CA CYS A 193 4.79 -16.92 -7.24
C CYS A 193 3.73 -17.12 -8.32
N ASP A 194 4.08 -17.93 -9.34
CA ASP A 194 3.22 -18.17 -10.51
C ASP A 194 2.00 -19.05 -10.23
N SER A 195 2.06 -19.87 -9.17
CA SER A 195 0.95 -20.73 -8.78
C SER A 195 0.98 -21.06 -7.30
N VAL A 196 -0.20 -21.38 -6.75
CA VAL A 196 -0.37 -21.82 -5.37
C VAL A 196 -1.02 -23.19 -5.34
N ARG A 197 -0.44 -24.08 -4.56
CA ARG A 197 -1.01 -25.39 -4.25
C ARG A 197 -1.35 -25.44 -2.76
N VAL A 198 -2.61 -25.74 -2.46
CA VAL A 198 -3.09 -25.99 -1.09
C VAL A 198 -3.42 -27.47 -0.97
N ILE A 199 -2.96 -28.09 0.09
CA ILE A 199 -3.30 -29.48 0.45
C ILE A 199 -4.15 -29.43 1.70
N VAL A 200 -5.37 -29.90 1.59
CA VAL A 200 -6.34 -29.93 2.69
C VAL A 200 -6.36 -31.34 3.31
N ASN A 201 -6.10 -31.43 4.60
CA ASN A 201 -6.12 -32.69 5.37
C ASN A 201 -5.32 -33.84 4.76
N GLU A 202 -4.19 -33.51 4.12
CA GLU A 202 -3.30 -34.46 3.43
C GLU A 202 -3.94 -35.26 2.28
N LYS A 203 -5.17 -34.94 1.89
CA LYS A 203 -5.94 -35.71 0.90
C LYS A 203 -6.26 -34.92 -0.36
N ASP A 204 -6.84 -33.76 -0.18
CA ASP A 204 -7.33 -32.96 -1.30
C ASP A 204 -6.29 -31.91 -1.70
N THR A 205 -5.93 -31.89 -2.97
CA THR A 205 -5.00 -30.92 -3.51
C THR A 205 -5.74 -29.94 -4.42
N LEU A 206 -5.73 -28.69 -4.04
CA LEU A 206 -6.27 -27.56 -4.80
C LEU A 206 -5.11 -26.78 -5.41
N VAL A 207 -5.18 -26.48 -6.71
CA VAL A 207 -4.16 -25.68 -7.40
C VAL A 207 -4.84 -24.51 -8.07
N GLN A 208 -4.31 -23.30 -7.85
CA GLN A 208 -4.76 -22.10 -8.53
C GLN A 208 -3.58 -21.27 -9.03
N VAL A 209 -3.80 -20.56 -10.11
CA VAL A 209 -2.90 -19.56 -10.67
C VAL A 209 -3.48 -18.18 -10.34
N PRO A 210 -2.67 -17.20 -9.90
CA PRO A 210 -3.13 -15.83 -9.74
C PRO A 210 -3.80 -15.32 -11.02
N LEU A 211 -4.96 -14.69 -10.90
CA LEU A 211 -5.68 -14.12 -12.03
C LEU A 211 -4.97 -12.84 -12.52
N LEU A 212 -3.93 -13.02 -13.33
CA LEU A 212 -3.13 -11.92 -13.92
C LEU A 212 -3.94 -11.00 -14.85
N GLU A 213 -5.16 -11.39 -15.21
CA GLU A 213 -6.10 -10.57 -15.99
C GLU A 213 -6.65 -9.37 -15.22
N GLU A 214 -6.52 -9.36 -13.92
CA GLU A 214 -6.84 -8.19 -13.11
C GLU A 214 -5.77 -7.10 -13.30
N LYS A 215 -5.96 -6.33 -14.35
CA LYS A 215 -5.06 -5.22 -14.72
C LYS A 215 -4.85 -4.26 -13.56
N GLY A 216 -3.60 -4.04 -13.17
CA GLY A 216 -3.19 -3.04 -12.19
C GLY A 216 -2.31 -3.59 -11.09
N ILE A 217 -2.77 -4.52 -10.29
CA ILE A 217 -1.94 -5.16 -9.25
C ILE A 217 -1.09 -6.28 -9.87
N ARG A 218 0.19 -6.34 -9.51
CA ARG A 218 1.13 -7.31 -10.12
C ARG A 218 0.84 -8.75 -9.73
N HIS A 219 0.56 -8.96 -8.44
CA HIS A 219 0.33 -10.27 -7.85
C HIS A 219 -1.01 -10.26 -7.11
N PRO A 220 -2.13 -10.49 -7.83
CA PRO A 220 -3.46 -10.54 -7.21
C PRO A 220 -3.53 -11.65 -6.16
N PRO A 221 -4.28 -11.45 -5.06
CA PRO A 221 -4.52 -12.50 -4.09
C PRO A 221 -5.16 -13.73 -4.73
N VAL A 222 -4.70 -14.92 -4.35
CA VAL A 222 -5.32 -16.19 -4.75
C VAL A 222 -6.36 -16.59 -3.71
N VAL A 223 -7.58 -16.90 -4.14
CA VAL A 223 -8.67 -17.25 -3.24
C VAL A 223 -9.16 -18.66 -3.53
N PHE A 224 -9.05 -19.54 -2.57
CA PHE A 224 -9.62 -20.87 -2.58
C PHE A 224 -10.97 -20.86 -1.87
N LYS A 225 -12.05 -20.88 -2.64
CA LYS A 225 -13.42 -20.79 -2.15
C LYS A 225 -13.83 -22.02 -1.37
N GLY A 226 -14.37 -21.81 -0.14
CA GLY A 226 -14.87 -22.88 0.71
C GLY A 226 -13.82 -23.97 1.03
N ALA A 227 -12.52 -23.61 0.97
CA ALA A 227 -11.45 -24.58 1.13
C ALA A 227 -11.11 -24.87 2.61
N TYR A 228 -11.68 -24.13 3.54
CA TYR A 228 -11.50 -24.33 4.96
C TYR A 228 -12.83 -24.66 5.65
N SER A 229 -12.83 -25.70 6.47
CA SER A 229 -13.89 -26.00 7.42
C SER A 229 -13.30 -26.49 8.72
N PHE A 230 -13.69 -25.89 9.83
CA PHE A 230 -13.20 -26.32 11.15
C PHE A 230 -13.63 -27.75 11.52
N VAL A 231 -14.74 -28.23 10.97
CA VAL A 231 -15.24 -29.58 11.20
C VAL A 231 -14.35 -30.66 10.58
N ASP A 232 -13.62 -30.30 9.50
CA ASP A 232 -12.74 -31.22 8.77
C ASP A 232 -11.37 -31.38 9.42
N VAL A 233 -11.08 -30.61 10.47
CA VAL A 233 -9.79 -30.64 11.20
C VAL A 233 -9.80 -31.59 12.40
N ARG A 234 -10.87 -32.35 12.60
CA ARG A 234 -11.02 -33.34 13.73
C ARG A 234 -10.57 -34.74 13.36
#